data_1deea6937764b8144c5becd532196aae
#
_entry.id   1deea6937764b8144c5becd532196aae
#
_cell.length_a   1.000
_cell.length_b   1.000
_cell.length_c   1.000
_cell.angle_alpha   90.00
_cell.angle_beta   90.00
_cell.angle_gamma   90.00
#
_symmetry.space_group_name_H-M   'P 1'
#
loop_
_entity.id
_entity.type
_entity.pdbx_description
1 polymer ?
#
loop_
_entity_poly.entity_id
_entity_poly.type
_entity_poly.pdbx_seq_one_letter_code
_entity_poly.pdbx_strand_id
1 'polypeptide(L)'
;MKASIKDFEIMAPVGSRESLAAAIQAGADSIYFGIESLNMRARSASTFTVNDLREIAQICDKHGIKSYLTINTIIYDEDIALMRTIVDAAKEAGISAVIAADVAVMAYCCEVGQEVHLSTQLNISNVGALKFYARFADVVVLARELNLKQVRVIYDTIQKEQIKGPNGELVRIEMFCHGALCMAVSGKCYLSLHEMNASANRGACMQICRRAYDVKDKESDIELEVDNKYIMSPKDLKTIHFMDEMIEAGE
;
A
#
# COMPACT_ATOMS: atom_id res chain seq x y z
N MET A 1 -11.05 -23.90 -13.07
CA MET A 1 -11.66 -22.94 -14.05
C MET A 1 -10.56 -21.96 -14.43
N LYS A 2 -10.46 -21.50 -15.68
CA LYS A 2 -9.51 -20.41 -15.97
C LYS A 2 -10.07 -19.12 -15.36
N ALA A 3 -9.22 -18.39 -14.61
CA ALA A 3 -9.57 -17.11 -14.04
C ALA A 3 -10.10 -16.16 -15.12
N SER A 4 -11.13 -15.42 -14.77
CA SER A 4 -11.68 -14.34 -15.59
C SER A 4 -11.05 -13.02 -15.16
N ILE A 5 -10.91 -12.05 -16.05
CA ILE A 5 -10.47 -10.69 -15.71
C ILE A 5 -11.34 -10.05 -14.61
N LYS A 6 -12.57 -10.53 -14.44
CA LYS A 6 -13.50 -10.07 -13.39
C LYS A 6 -13.17 -10.61 -11.99
N ASP A 7 -12.30 -11.59 -11.90
CA ASP A 7 -11.89 -12.20 -10.63
C ASP A 7 -10.75 -11.41 -9.96
N PHE A 8 -10.18 -10.44 -10.70
CA PHE A 8 -9.09 -9.59 -10.23
C PHE A 8 -9.54 -8.13 -10.11
N GLU A 9 -8.94 -7.43 -9.15
CA GLU A 9 -9.14 -6.01 -8.93
C GLU A 9 -7.83 -5.28 -9.26
N ILE A 10 -7.86 -4.40 -10.26
CA ILE A 10 -6.72 -3.54 -10.63
C ILE A 10 -6.85 -2.23 -9.88
N MET A 11 -5.93 -2.01 -8.93
CA MET A 11 -5.91 -0.82 -8.09
C MET A 11 -4.86 0.18 -8.57
N ALA A 12 -5.28 1.43 -8.79
CA ALA A 12 -4.43 2.51 -9.25
C ALA A 12 -4.11 3.55 -8.15
N PRO A 13 -2.86 4.08 -8.09
CA PRO A 13 -2.52 5.17 -7.20
C PRO A 13 -3.08 6.50 -7.71
N VAL A 14 -3.68 7.28 -6.81
CA VAL A 14 -4.22 8.60 -7.13
C VAL A 14 -3.72 9.63 -6.13
N GLY A 15 -3.20 10.75 -6.62
CA GLY A 15 -2.69 11.85 -5.81
C GLY A 15 -3.29 13.22 -6.16
N SER A 16 -4.06 13.30 -7.27
CA SER A 16 -4.71 14.52 -7.74
C SER A 16 -5.98 14.21 -8.53
N ARG A 17 -6.79 15.24 -8.84
CA ARG A 17 -7.98 15.06 -9.68
C ARG A 17 -7.64 14.55 -11.09
N GLU A 18 -6.51 14.99 -11.64
CA GLU A 18 -6.03 14.55 -12.95
C GLU A 18 -5.67 13.07 -12.93
N SER A 19 -4.97 12.61 -11.89
CA SER A 19 -4.65 11.17 -11.75
C SER A 19 -5.89 10.33 -11.45
N LEU A 20 -6.90 10.86 -10.77
CA LEU A 20 -8.20 10.20 -10.60
C LEU A 20 -8.90 10.02 -11.95
N ALA A 21 -8.98 11.08 -12.75
CA ALA A 21 -9.57 11.01 -14.08
C ALA A 21 -8.82 10.01 -14.98
N ALA A 22 -7.47 10.00 -14.93
CA ALA A 22 -6.65 9.07 -15.69
C ALA A 22 -6.87 7.61 -15.25
N ALA A 23 -6.99 7.33 -13.95
CA ALA A 23 -7.26 5.99 -13.43
C ALA A 23 -8.62 5.47 -13.91
N ILE A 24 -9.66 6.33 -13.88
CA ILE A 24 -10.99 6.01 -14.39
C ILE A 24 -10.94 5.69 -15.89
N GLN A 25 -10.28 6.55 -16.69
CA GLN A 25 -10.16 6.34 -18.14
C GLN A 25 -9.36 5.08 -18.50
N ALA A 26 -8.38 4.73 -17.66
CA ALA A 26 -7.59 3.51 -17.83
C ALA A 26 -8.34 2.22 -17.45
N GLY A 27 -9.52 2.33 -16.84
CA GLY A 27 -10.33 1.18 -16.45
C GLY A 27 -9.85 0.52 -15.14
N ALA A 28 -9.35 1.30 -14.20
CA ALA A 28 -9.05 0.78 -12.87
C ALA A 28 -10.34 0.35 -12.16
N ASP A 29 -10.29 -0.76 -11.42
CA ASP A 29 -11.41 -1.27 -10.62
C ASP A 29 -11.47 -0.59 -9.24
N SER A 30 -10.33 -0.09 -8.78
CA SER A 30 -10.21 0.65 -7.54
C SER A 30 -9.08 1.67 -7.58
N ILE A 31 -9.16 2.63 -6.67
CA ILE A 31 -8.11 3.61 -6.46
C ILE A 31 -7.67 3.63 -4.99
N TYR A 32 -6.40 3.94 -4.75
CA TYR A 32 -5.95 4.30 -3.42
C TYR A 32 -5.32 5.70 -3.40
N PHE A 33 -5.58 6.43 -2.35
CA PHE A 33 -5.10 7.80 -2.20
C PHE A 33 -4.82 8.15 -0.73
N GLY A 34 -4.00 9.17 -0.51
CA GLY A 34 -3.78 9.78 0.80
C GLY A 34 -4.37 11.19 0.84
N ILE A 35 -4.62 11.66 2.04
CA ILE A 35 -4.89 13.07 2.31
C ILE A 35 -3.67 13.69 2.98
N GLU A 36 -3.69 14.97 3.31
CA GLU A 36 -2.58 15.78 3.81
C GLU A 36 -1.78 15.20 4.99
N SER A 37 -2.31 14.21 5.71
CA SER A 37 -1.65 13.65 6.90
C SER A 37 -1.83 12.13 7.05
N LEU A 38 -1.08 11.54 7.98
CA LEU A 38 -1.16 10.13 8.41
C LEU A 38 -1.03 9.08 7.29
N ASN A 39 -0.39 9.42 6.17
CA ASN A 39 -0.09 8.48 5.10
C ASN A 39 1.38 8.55 4.67
N MET A 40 1.89 7.45 4.12
CA MET A 40 3.31 7.30 3.71
C MET A 40 3.75 8.26 2.59
N ARG A 41 2.82 8.97 1.96
CA ARG A 41 3.05 9.94 0.90
C ARG A 41 2.62 11.36 1.27
N ALA A 42 2.48 11.67 2.57
CA ALA A 42 2.02 12.98 3.03
C ALA A 42 2.87 14.15 2.48
N ARG A 43 4.15 13.93 2.14
CA ARG A 43 5.02 14.91 1.48
C ARG A 43 5.07 14.83 -0.05
N SER A 44 4.51 13.80 -0.66
CA SER A 44 4.32 13.82 -2.11
C SER A 44 3.13 14.74 -2.42
N ALA A 45 3.05 15.23 -3.65
CA ALA A 45 2.01 16.18 -4.07
C ALA A 45 0.59 15.60 -3.99
N SER A 46 0.16 15.17 -2.81
CA SER A 46 -1.24 14.87 -2.54
C SER A 46 -1.96 16.20 -2.37
N THR A 47 -2.93 16.44 -3.23
CA THR A 47 -3.74 17.66 -3.21
C THR A 47 -5.05 17.48 -2.45
N PHE A 48 -5.32 16.26 -1.95
CA PHE A 48 -6.57 15.93 -1.28
C PHE A 48 -6.54 16.23 0.22
N THR A 49 -7.68 16.64 0.72
CA THR A 49 -7.96 16.93 2.13
C THR A 49 -9.12 16.07 2.62
N VAL A 50 -9.44 16.13 3.90
CA VAL A 50 -10.64 15.47 4.46
C VAL A 50 -11.93 15.96 3.77
N ASN A 51 -11.97 17.22 3.33
CA ASN A 51 -13.15 17.78 2.67
C ASN A 51 -13.41 17.18 1.28
N ASP A 52 -12.38 16.62 0.62
CA ASP A 52 -12.51 16.02 -0.70
C ASP A 52 -13.05 14.59 -0.66
N LEU A 53 -13.09 13.94 0.51
CA LEU A 53 -13.46 12.51 0.65
C LEU A 53 -14.82 12.19 0.06
N ARG A 54 -15.82 13.05 0.32
CA ARG A 54 -17.18 12.85 -0.20
C ARG A 54 -17.24 12.98 -1.72
N GLU A 55 -16.56 13.96 -2.30
CA GLU A 55 -16.48 14.14 -3.75
C GLU A 55 -15.81 12.93 -4.42
N ILE A 56 -14.68 12.47 -3.86
CA ILE A 56 -13.95 11.31 -4.38
C ILE A 56 -14.83 10.06 -4.33
N ALA A 57 -15.48 9.79 -3.19
CA ALA A 57 -16.37 8.65 -3.03
C ALA A 57 -17.52 8.67 -4.05
N GLN A 58 -18.15 9.83 -4.25
CA GLN A 58 -19.23 9.99 -5.23
C GLN A 58 -18.77 9.79 -6.68
N ILE A 59 -17.57 10.28 -7.02
CA ILE A 59 -17.01 10.06 -8.35
C ILE A 59 -16.74 8.56 -8.56
N CYS A 60 -16.15 7.90 -7.58
CA CYS A 60 -15.86 6.47 -7.64
C CYS A 60 -17.15 5.64 -7.77
N ASP A 61 -18.15 5.91 -6.94
CA ASP A 61 -19.45 5.24 -6.97
C ASP A 61 -20.14 5.39 -8.34
N LYS A 62 -20.17 6.60 -8.88
CA LYS A 62 -20.72 6.89 -10.21
C LYS A 62 -20.08 6.06 -11.32
N HIS A 63 -18.80 5.71 -11.20
CA HIS A 63 -18.05 4.91 -12.17
C HIS A 63 -17.94 3.43 -11.79
N GLY A 64 -18.55 3.00 -10.68
CA GLY A 64 -18.47 1.62 -10.19
C GLY A 64 -17.08 1.21 -9.73
N ILE A 65 -16.27 2.17 -9.24
CA ILE A 65 -14.88 2.01 -8.79
C ILE A 65 -14.85 2.09 -7.25
N LYS A 66 -14.05 1.23 -6.61
CA LYS A 66 -13.83 1.32 -5.17
C LYS A 66 -12.81 2.39 -4.81
N SER A 67 -12.95 2.98 -3.64
CA SER A 67 -12.04 4.01 -3.11
C SER A 67 -11.40 3.56 -1.80
N TYR A 68 -10.08 3.65 -1.70
CA TYR A 68 -9.31 3.24 -0.52
C TYR A 68 -8.47 4.40 0.01
N LEU A 69 -8.74 4.79 1.26
CA LEU A 69 -7.99 5.85 1.94
C LEU A 69 -6.79 5.26 2.68
N THR A 70 -5.59 5.78 2.44
CA THR A 70 -4.40 5.36 3.18
C THR A 70 -4.25 6.11 4.50
N ILE A 71 -4.25 5.37 5.62
CA ILE A 71 -3.84 5.81 6.96
C ILE A 71 -2.78 4.80 7.44
N ASN A 72 -1.63 4.80 6.79
CA ASN A 72 -0.65 3.73 6.89
C ASN A 72 0.73 4.17 7.41
N THR A 73 0.81 5.28 8.12
CA THR A 73 1.96 5.67 8.92
C THR A 73 1.90 5.06 10.32
N ILE A 74 3.00 5.15 11.05
CA ILE A 74 3.02 4.91 12.49
C ILE A 74 2.22 6.04 13.16
N ILE A 75 1.36 5.69 14.11
CA ILE A 75 0.49 6.60 14.86
C ILE A 75 1.09 6.80 16.26
N TYR A 76 1.20 8.06 16.69
CA TYR A 76 1.56 8.43 18.04
C TYR A 76 0.32 8.85 18.83
N ASP A 77 0.41 8.91 20.15
CA ASP A 77 -0.73 9.28 21.00
C ASP A 77 -1.32 10.64 20.62
N GLU A 78 -0.51 11.58 20.19
CA GLU A 78 -0.94 12.90 19.70
C GLU A 78 -1.74 12.86 18.40
N ASP A 79 -1.60 11.80 17.60
CA ASP A 79 -2.31 11.62 16.33
C ASP A 79 -3.69 10.95 16.51
N ILE A 80 -3.96 10.32 17.65
CA ILE A 80 -5.15 9.49 17.85
C ILE A 80 -6.45 10.24 17.58
N ALA A 81 -6.56 11.48 18.06
CA ALA A 81 -7.76 12.27 17.85
C ALA A 81 -7.97 12.60 16.36
N LEU A 82 -6.91 12.98 15.65
CA LEU A 82 -6.94 13.26 14.22
C LEU A 82 -7.26 11.99 13.42
N MET A 83 -6.62 10.87 13.76
CA MET A 83 -6.85 9.57 13.13
C MET A 83 -8.33 9.17 13.20
N ARG A 84 -8.95 9.28 14.38
CA ARG A 84 -10.37 8.98 14.56
C ARG A 84 -11.25 9.89 13.70
N THR A 85 -10.98 11.19 13.70
CA THR A 85 -11.71 12.17 12.86
C THR A 85 -11.64 11.81 11.38
N ILE A 86 -10.46 11.38 10.89
CA ILE A 86 -10.28 10.99 9.48
C ILE A 86 -11.03 9.69 9.16
N VAL A 87 -10.98 8.68 10.04
CA VAL A 87 -11.71 7.42 9.85
C VAL A 87 -13.22 7.64 9.83
N ASP A 88 -13.74 8.45 10.77
CA ASP A 88 -15.16 8.80 10.81
C ASP A 88 -15.61 9.53 9.54
N ALA A 89 -14.83 10.52 9.10
CA ALA A 89 -15.10 11.26 7.86
C ALA A 89 -15.06 10.33 6.62
N ALA A 90 -14.12 9.38 6.57
CA ALA A 90 -14.03 8.40 5.49
C ALA A 90 -15.28 7.51 5.44
N LYS A 91 -15.72 7.02 6.60
CA LYS A 91 -16.95 6.23 6.73
C LYS A 91 -18.19 7.02 6.31
N GLU A 92 -18.35 8.24 6.81
CA GLU A 92 -19.48 9.12 6.45
C GLU A 92 -19.50 9.48 4.97
N ALA A 93 -18.33 9.62 4.35
CA ALA A 93 -18.18 9.90 2.93
C ALA A 93 -18.51 8.70 2.03
N GLY A 94 -18.53 7.47 2.57
CA GLY A 94 -18.74 6.24 1.81
C GLY A 94 -17.45 5.71 1.16
N ILE A 95 -16.28 6.00 1.75
CA ILE A 95 -15.01 5.39 1.32
C ILE A 95 -15.07 3.88 1.56
N SER A 96 -14.69 3.09 0.54
CA SER A 96 -14.85 1.64 0.56
C SER A 96 -14.03 0.96 1.65
N ALA A 97 -12.76 1.33 1.81
CA ALA A 97 -11.90 0.78 2.86
C ALA A 97 -10.79 1.75 3.28
N VAL A 98 -10.20 1.49 4.45
CA VAL A 98 -8.99 2.17 4.94
C VAL A 98 -7.80 1.22 4.83
N ILE A 99 -6.72 1.67 4.18
CA ILE A 99 -5.45 0.94 4.14
C ILE A 99 -4.63 1.32 5.36
N ALA A 100 -4.48 0.40 6.31
CA ALA A 100 -3.87 0.63 7.62
C ALA A 100 -2.56 -0.16 7.83
N ALA A 101 -1.65 0.39 8.62
CA ALA A 101 -0.44 -0.28 9.09
C ALA A 101 -0.29 -0.26 10.61
N ASP A 102 -1.00 0.60 11.31
CA ASP A 102 -0.98 0.73 12.75
C ASP A 102 -2.19 0.03 13.40
N VAL A 103 -1.93 -0.66 14.51
CA VAL A 103 -2.99 -1.41 15.23
C VAL A 103 -4.08 -0.48 15.77
N ALA A 104 -3.74 0.76 16.16
CA ALA A 104 -4.74 1.72 16.65
C ALA A 104 -5.73 2.10 15.53
N VAL A 105 -5.26 2.25 14.28
CA VAL A 105 -6.12 2.49 13.11
C VAL A 105 -7.03 1.28 12.86
N MET A 106 -6.45 0.08 12.84
CA MET A 106 -7.21 -1.16 12.59
C MET A 106 -8.30 -1.37 13.63
N ALA A 107 -7.94 -1.23 14.91
CA ALA A 107 -8.87 -1.41 16.02
C ALA A 107 -10.04 -0.42 15.94
N TYR A 108 -9.74 0.86 15.66
CA TYR A 108 -10.79 1.87 15.56
C TYR A 108 -11.67 1.67 14.32
N CYS A 109 -11.10 1.32 13.18
CA CYS A 109 -11.88 0.97 11.99
C CYS A 109 -12.85 -0.19 12.27
N CYS A 110 -12.39 -1.25 12.96
CA CYS A 110 -13.25 -2.36 13.36
C CYS A 110 -14.35 -1.89 14.33
N GLU A 111 -14.03 -1.03 15.32
CA GLU A 111 -15.00 -0.49 16.28
C GLU A 111 -16.14 0.26 15.58
N VAL A 112 -15.82 1.09 14.58
CA VAL A 112 -16.80 1.87 13.84
C VAL A 112 -17.39 1.13 12.63
N GLY A 113 -16.91 -0.09 12.32
CA GLY A 113 -17.38 -0.88 11.18
C GLY A 113 -16.94 -0.32 9.83
N GLN A 114 -15.71 0.20 9.73
CA GLN A 114 -15.06 0.58 8.48
C GLN A 114 -14.19 -0.58 8.00
N GLU A 115 -14.32 -0.99 6.73
CA GLU A 115 -13.48 -2.05 6.15
C GLU A 115 -11.99 -1.65 6.18
N VAL A 116 -11.13 -2.64 6.49
CA VAL A 116 -9.69 -2.46 6.59
C VAL A 116 -8.98 -3.33 5.57
N HIS A 117 -8.03 -2.73 4.85
CA HIS A 117 -7.01 -3.41 4.07
C HIS A 117 -5.66 -3.25 4.78
N LEU A 118 -4.89 -4.32 4.90
CA LEU A 118 -3.59 -4.27 5.56
C LEU A 118 -2.52 -3.79 4.60
N SER A 119 -1.83 -2.73 5.02
CA SER A 119 -0.75 -2.14 4.22
C SER A 119 0.51 -3.04 4.17
N THR A 120 1.27 -2.91 3.10
CA THR A 120 2.58 -3.58 2.94
C THR A 120 3.58 -3.27 4.06
N GLN A 121 3.41 -2.16 4.81
CA GLN A 121 4.25 -1.81 5.95
C GLN A 121 4.21 -2.84 7.09
N LEU A 122 3.20 -3.68 7.15
CA LEU A 122 3.13 -4.79 8.10
C LEU A 122 4.03 -5.97 7.75
N ASN A 123 4.55 -6.01 6.51
CA ASN A 123 5.48 -7.03 6.03
C ASN A 123 4.97 -8.47 6.27
N ILE A 124 3.69 -8.72 5.97
CA ILE A 124 3.09 -10.04 6.14
C ILE A 124 3.71 -11.00 5.13
N SER A 125 4.50 -11.94 5.64
CA SER A 125 5.34 -12.85 4.84
C SER A 125 5.12 -14.33 5.16
N ASN A 126 4.17 -14.63 6.05
CA ASN A 126 3.86 -16.01 6.44
C ASN A 126 2.43 -16.15 6.94
N VAL A 127 1.96 -17.40 6.97
CA VAL A 127 0.58 -17.73 7.39
C VAL A 127 0.29 -17.35 8.84
N GLY A 128 1.27 -17.44 9.74
CA GLY A 128 1.09 -17.06 11.15
C GLY A 128 0.75 -15.58 11.32
N ALA A 129 1.50 -14.72 10.63
CA ALA A 129 1.22 -13.28 10.60
C ALA A 129 -0.14 -12.98 9.94
N LEU A 130 -0.44 -13.64 8.80
CA LEU A 130 -1.71 -13.49 8.12
C LEU A 130 -2.88 -13.85 9.04
N LYS A 131 -2.85 -15.00 9.72
CA LYS A 131 -3.88 -15.41 10.69
C LYS A 131 -4.07 -14.41 11.84
N PHE A 132 -2.96 -13.85 12.31
CA PHE A 132 -3.02 -12.83 13.37
C PHE A 132 -3.78 -11.60 12.91
N TYR A 133 -3.47 -11.11 11.71
CA TYR A 133 -4.04 -9.87 11.19
C TYR A 133 -5.41 -10.05 10.51
N ALA A 134 -5.77 -11.26 10.08
CA ALA A 134 -7.07 -11.56 9.47
C ALA A 134 -8.28 -11.18 10.37
N ARG A 135 -8.07 -11.07 11.67
CA ARG A 135 -9.10 -10.60 12.62
C ARG A 135 -9.47 -9.12 12.44
N PHE A 136 -8.65 -8.34 11.74
CA PHE A 136 -8.85 -6.91 11.55
C PHE A 136 -9.19 -6.53 10.12
N ALA A 137 -8.92 -7.40 9.14
CA ALA A 137 -8.98 -7.00 7.75
C ALA A 137 -9.39 -8.13 6.81
N ASP A 138 -10.05 -7.75 5.74
CA ASP A 138 -10.53 -8.64 4.69
C ASP A 138 -9.55 -8.74 3.51
N VAL A 139 -8.61 -7.80 3.40
CA VAL A 139 -7.55 -7.77 2.38
C VAL A 139 -6.19 -7.56 3.01
N VAL A 140 -5.20 -8.32 2.53
CA VAL A 140 -3.84 -8.31 3.05
C VAL A 140 -2.86 -8.05 1.92
N VAL A 141 -2.14 -6.92 1.99
CA VAL A 141 -1.00 -6.68 1.10
C VAL A 141 0.19 -7.48 1.60
N LEU A 142 0.64 -8.45 0.82
CA LEU A 142 1.78 -9.28 1.17
C LEU A 142 3.11 -8.52 1.09
N ALA A 143 4.10 -9.01 1.84
CA ALA A 143 5.46 -8.50 1.77
C ALA A 143 6.02 -8.63 0.34
N ARG A 144 6.70 -7.58 -0.13
CA ARG A 144 7.25 -7.52 -1.50
C ARG A 144 8.43 -8.46 -1.74
N GLU A 145 9.02 -8.98 -0.66
CA GLU A 145 10.15 -9.90 -0.68
C GLU A 145 9.75 -11.35 -0.97
N LEU A 146 8.45 -11.66 -0.98
CA LEU A 146 7.95 -13.01 -1.25
C LEU A 146 8.11 -13.37 -2.74
N ASN A 147 8.55 -14.60 -2.98
CA ASN A 147 8.44 -15.18 -4.32
C ASN A 147 7.05 -15.83 -4.52
N LEU A 148 6.70 -16.11 -5.79
CA LEU A 148 5.36 -16.60 -6.13
C LEU A 148 5.03 -17.96 -5.47
N LYS A 149 6.02 -18.82 -5.21
CA LYS A 149 5.80 -20.10 -4.49
C LYS A 149 5.35 -19.85 -3.04
N GLN A 150 5.95 -18.86 -2.37
CA GLN A 150 5.54 -18.46 -1.02
C GLN A 150 4.16 -17.83 -1.00
N VAL A 151 3.83 -17.01 -2.00
CA VAL A 151 2.49 -16.45 -2.19
C VAL A 151 1.47 -17.59 -2.34
N ARG A 152 1.75 -18.56 -3.20
CA ARG A 152 0.87 -19.73 -3.40
C ARG A 152 0.63 -20.52 -2.11
N VAL A 153 1.65 -20.75 -1.29
CA VAL A 153 1.49 -21.43 0.01
C VAL A 153 0.54 -20.66 0.92
N ILE A 154 0.63 -19.32 0.95
CA ILE A 154 -0.26 -18.48 1.73
C ILE A 154 -1.69 -18.60 1.21
N TYR A 155 -1.89 -18.47 -0.10
CA TYR A 155 -3.19 -18.59 -0.74
C TYR A 155 -3.84 -19.95 -0.48
N ASP A 156 -3.13 -21.05 -0.77
CA ASP A 156 -3.63 -22.40 -0.55
C ASP A 156 -4.02 -22.64 0.93
N THR A 157 -3.28 -22.02 1.85
CA THR A 157 -3.60 -22.12 3.29
C THR A 157 -4.86 -21.35 3.64
N ILE A 158 -5.07 -20.16 3.07
CA ILE A 158 -6.33 -19.41 3.24
C ILE A 158 -7.51 -20.28 2.81
N GLN A 159 -7.41 -20.90 1.63
CA GLN A 159 -8.47 -21.77 1.09
C GLN A 159 -8.69 -23.01 1.97
N LYS A 160 -7.61 -23.73 2.30
CA LYS A 160 -7.66 -24.98 3.06
C LYS A 160 -8.19 -24.80 4.47
N GLU A 161 -7.73 -23.76 5.16
CA GLU A 161 -8.08 -23.51 6.57
C GLU A 161 -9.25 -22.55 6.73
N GLN A 162 -9.83 -22.07 5.62
CA GLN A 162 -10.97 -21.14 5.60
C GLN A 162 -10.70 -19.90 6.45
N ILE A 163 -9.53 -19.26 6.24
CA ILE A 163 -9.14 -18.07 6.98
C ILE A 163 -9.98 -16.90 6.50
N LYS A 164 -10.81 -16.36 7.40
CA LYS A 164 -11.78 -15.31 7.10
C LYS A 164 -11.40 -14.00 7.78
N GLY A 165 -11.77 -12.91 7.12
CA GLY A 165 -11.73 -11.55 7.67
C GLY A 165 -12.99 -11.21 8.49
N PRO A 166 -13.09 -9.95 8.97
CA PRO A 166 -14.23 -9.48 9.77
C PRO A 166 -15.58 -9.59 9.06
N ASN A 167 -15.63 -9.47 7.73
CA ASN A 167 -16.84 -9.59 6.94
C ASN A 167 -17.34 -11.04 6.78
N GLY A 168 -16.59 -12.03 7.30
CA GLY A 168 -16.94 -13.45 7.22
C GLY A 168 -16.55 -14.12 5.89
N GLU A 169 -15.99 -13.39 4.95
CA GLU A 169 -15.45 -13.87 3.69
C GLU A 169 -13.98 -14.29 3.84
N LEU A 170 -13.49 -15.12 2.90
CA LEU A 170 -12.06 -15.48 2.88
C LEU A 170 -11.20 -14.24 2.70
N VAL A 171 -10.10 -14.18 3.46
CA VAL A 171 -9.11 -13.10 3.29
C VAL A 171 -8.57 -13.11 1.86
N ARG A 172 -8.60 -11.97 1.22
CA ARG A 172 -8.03 -11.74 -0.11
C ARG A 172 -6.59 -11.26 0.02
N ILE A 173 -5.74 -11.65 -0.92
CA ILE A 173 -4.37 -11.17 -0.98
C ILE A 173 -4.22 -10.09 -2.06
N GLU A 174 -3.36 -9.13 -1.77
CA GLU A 174 -2.98 -8.07 -2.70
C GLU A 174 -1.48 -8.11 -2.93
N MET A 175 -1.05 -7.93 -4.17
CA MET A 175 0.36 -7.90 -4.57
C MET A 175 0.66 -6.69 -5.46
N PHE A 176 1.86 -6.14 -5.30
CA PHE A 176 2.34 -5.14 -6.25
C PHE A 176 2.68 -5.77 -7.59
N CYS A 177 2.17 -5.20 -8.67
CA CYS A 177 2.45 -5.65 -10.03
C CYS A 177 3.24 -4.65 -10.88
N HIS A 178 3.26 -3.38 -10.50
CA HIS A 178 3.98 -2.34 -11.24
C HIS A 178 4.39 -1.17 -10.35
N GLY A 179 5.53 -0.58 -10.65
CA GLY A 179 5.98 0.69 -10.08
C GLY A 179 7.27 0.60 -9.26
N ALA A 180 7.58 1.70 -8.62
CA ALA A 180 8.80 1.89 -7.88
C ALA A 180 8.87 1.01 -6.62
N LEU A 181 9.95 0.24 -6.48
CA LEU A 181 10.22 -0.52 -5.27
C LEU A 181 11.05 0.30 -4.27
N CYS A 182 10.74 0.17 -2.99
CA CYS A 182 11.57 0.70 -1.91
C CYS A 182 12.81 -0.18 -1.71
N MET A 183 13.96 0.42 -1.45
CA MET A 183 15.18 -0.32 -1.12
C MET A 183 15.14 -1.00 0.25
N ALA A 184 14.33 -0.47 1.16
CA ALA A 184 14.18 -0.99 2.51
C ALA A 184 12.98 -1.92 2.63
N VAL A 185 12.99 -2.76 3.65
CA VAL A 185 11.78 -3.43 4.13
C VAL A 185 10.73 -2.38 4.42
N SER A 186 9.50 -2.60 3.98
CA SER A 186 8.43 -1.60 4.03
C SER A 186 8.20 -1.08 5.46
N GLY A 187 8.14 0.23 5.63
CA GLY A 187 7.97 0.88 6.92
C GLY A 187 9.18 0.79 7.87
N LYS A 188 10.38 0.40 7.41
CA LYS A 188 11.57 0.23 8.23
C LYS A 188 12.77 1.07 7.77
N CYS A 189 12.55 2.14 6.99
CA CYS A 189 13.62 2.96 6.45
C CYS A 189 13.96 4.14 7.36
N TYR A 190 15.24 4.24 7.74
CA TYR A 190 15.78 5.36 8.52
C TYR A 190 16.62 6.35 7.70
N LEU A 191 16.79 6.11 6.38
CA LEU A 191 17.69 6.91 5.55
C LEU A 191 17.33 8.40 5.56
N SER A 192 16.05 8.73 5.32
CA SER A 192 15.59 10.12 5.35
C SER A 192 15.66 10.74 6.75
N LEU A 193 15.46 9.95 7.79
CA LEU A 193 15.57 10.43 9.16
C LEU A 193 17.02 10.78 9.49
N HIS A 194 17.98 9.90 9.15
CA HIS A 194 19.39 10.12 9.38
C HIS A 194 19.92 11.35 8.64
N GLU A 195 19.64 11.46 7.35
CA GLU A 195 20.23 12.49 6.50
C GLU A 195 19.52 13.86 6.62
N MET A 196 18.23 13.88 6.90
CA MET A 196 17.41 15.08 6.76
C MET A 196 16.45 15.31 7.91
N ASN A 197 16.58 14.55 9.01
CA ASN A 197 15.67 14.60 10.17
C ASN A 197 14.19 14.50 9.75
N ALA A 198 13.90 13.65 8.74
CA ALA A 198 12.57 13.48 8.14
C ALA A 198 12.18 11.99 8.13
N SER A 199 11.28 11.58 9.04
CA SER A 199 10.90 10.18 9.18
C SER A 199 10.06 9.69 7.99
N ALA A 200 10.64 8.77 7.20
CA ALA A 200 9.91 8.11 6.11
C ALA A 200 8.69 7.33 6.63
N ASN A 201 8.79 6.74 7.83
CA ASN A 201 7.72 5.95 8.44
C ASN A 201 6.56 6.81 8.96
N ARG A 202 6.77 8.13 8.98
CA ARG A 202 5.78 9.16 9.31
C ARG A 202 5.36 9.97 8.06
N GLY A 203 5.54 9.42 6.86
CA GLY A 203 5.14 10.06 5.60
C GLY A 203 6.15 11.06 5.04
N ALA A 204 7.31 11.24 5.66
CA ALA A 204 8.31 12.23 5.25
C ALA A 204 9.51 11.60 4.52
N CYS A 205 9.25 10.66 3.59
CA CYS A 205 10.29 10.08 2.74
C CYS A 205 10.85 11.11 1.76
N MET A 206 12.14 11.40 1.85
CA MET A 206 12.85 12.36 0.99
C MET A 206 13.44 11.70 -0.26
N GLN A 207 13.16 10.42 -0.48
CA GLN A 207 13.62 9.62 -1.63
C GLN A 207 15.13 9.69 -1.87
N ILE A 208 15.93 9.73 -0.82
CA ILE A 208 17.40 9.84 -0.89
C ILE A 208 17.99 8.68 -1.70
N CYS A 209 17.45 7.48 -1.56
CA CYS A 209 17.88 6.31 -2.33
C CYS A 209 17.68 6.44 -3.86
N ARG A 210 16.96 7.46 -4.34
CA ARG A 210 16.68 7.71 -5.76
C ARG A 210 17.46 8.90 -6.33
N ARG A 211 18.43 9.40 -5.59
CA ARG A 211 19.34 10.45 -6.06
C ARG A 211 20.48 9.83 -6.86
N ALA A 212 21.14 10.65 -7.67
CA ALA A 212 22.44 10.31 -8.26
C ALA A 212 23.54 10.43 -7.21
N TYR A 213 24.54 9.57 -7.29
CA TYR A 213 25.68 9.53 -6.38
C TYR A 213 26.97 9.32 -7.15
N ASP A 214 28.04 9.97 -6.70
CA ASP A 214 29.41 9.61 -7.08
C ASP A 214 29.90 8.53 -6.10
N VAL A 215 30.46 7.45 -6.64
CA VAL A 215 30.92 6.32 -5.83
C VAL A 215 32.43 6.19 -5.94
N LYS A 216 33.11 6.34 -4.81
CA LYS A 216 34.55 6.20 -4.72
C LYS A 216 34.89 5.09 -3.72
N ASP A 217 35.75 4.17 -4.16
CA ASP A 217 36.37 3.18 -3.28
C ASP A 217 37.46 3.89 -2.44
N LYS A 218 37.31 3.84 -1.13
CA LYS A 218 38.25 4.52 -0.23
C LYS A 218 39.56 3.77 -0.04
N GLU A 219 39.61 2.49 -0.35
CA GLU A 219 40.82 1.65 -0.17
C GLU A 219 41.71 1.68 -1.41
N SER A 220 41.09 1.67 -2.59
CA SER A 220 41.83 1.63 -3.88
C SER A 220 41.91 2.98 -4.60
N ASP A 221 41.26 4.01 -4.07
CA ASP A 221 41.11 5.35 -4.67
C ASP A 221 40.51 5.34 -6.09
N ILE A 222 39.81 4.23 -6.44
CA ILE A 222 39.15 4.07 -7.72
C ILE A 222 37.77 4.74 -7.64
N GLU A 223 37.52 5.65 -8.56
CA GLU A 223 36.18 6.20 -8.79
C GLU A 223 35.43 5.28 -9.74
N LEU A 224 34.25 4.78 -9.28
CA LEU A 224 33.42 3.90 -10.08
C LEU A 224 32.52 4.72 -10.99
N GLU A 225 32.67 4.54 -12.30
CA GLU A 225 31.74 5.07 -13.28
C GLU A 225 30.39 4.33 -13.12
N VAL A 226 29.34 5.08 -12.78
CA VAL A 226 28.02 4.53 -12.50
C VAL A 226 27.07 4.93 -13.63
N ASP A 227 26.73 3.97 -14.48
CA ASP A 227 25.78 4.15 -15.57
C ASP A 227 24.33 4.37 -15.08
N ASN A 228 24.04 3.98 -13.85
CA ASN A 228 22.70 4.07 -13.26
C ASN A 228 22.52 5.33 -12.42
N LYS A 229 21.52 6.13 -12.77
CA LYS A 229 21.16 7.34 -12.02
C LYS A 229 20.78 7.06 -10.55
N TYR A 230 20.23 5.87 -10.24
CA TYR A 230 19.77 5.49 -8.93
C TYR A 230 20.56 4.29 -8.39
N ILE A 231 21.75 4.54 -7.86
CA ILE A 231 22.64 3.46 -7.40
C ILE A 231 22.11 2.69 -6.18
N MET A 232 21.39 3.36 -5.30
CA MET A 232 20.87 2.76 -4.05
C MET A 232 19.46 2.19 -4.19
N SER A 233 18.72 2.48 -5.25
CA SER A 233 17.37 1.96 -5.42
C SER A 233 17.37 0.66 -6.22
N PRO A 234 16.47 -0.30 -5.91
CA PRO A 234 16.23 -1.42 -6.80
C PRO A 234 15.60 -0.93 -8.12
N LYS A 235 15.62 -1.78 -9.14
CA LYS A 235 14.87 -1.53 -10.38
C LYS A 235 13.39 -1.47 -10.09
N ASP A 236 12.66 -0.69 -10.87
CA ASP A 236 11.20 -0.64 -10.79
C ASP A 236 10.59 -1.99 -11.17
N LEU A 237 9.55 -2.37 -10.45
CA LEU A 237 8.79 -3.59 -10.71
C LEU A 237 8.01 -3.46 -12.01
N LYS A 238 8.08 -4.48 -12.86
CA LYS A 238 7.30 -4.59 -14.08
C LYS A 238 6.96 -6.07 -14.34
N THR A 239 5.76 -6.49 -13.97
CA THR A 239 5.36 -7.90 -14.00
C THR A 239 4.54 -8.30 -15.21
N ILE A 240 4.26 -7.39 -16.13
CA ILE A 240 3.40 -7.65 -17.30
C ILE A 240 3.82 -8.88 -18.11
N HIS A 241 5.12 -9.25 -18.07
CA HIS A 241 5.64 -10.38 -18.81
C HIS A 241 5.41 -11.74 -18.16
N PHE A 242 5.05 -11.75 -16.86
CA PHE A 242 4.74 -12.95 -16.08
C PHE A 242 3.50 -12.76 -15.21
N MET A 243 2.55 -11.92 -15.69
CA MET A 243 1.31 -11.65 -14.97
C MET A 243 0.47 -12.92 -14.79
N ASP A 244 0.49 -13.83 -15.77
CA ASP A 244 -0.22 -15.11 -15.68
C ASP A 244 0.28 -15.94 -14.49
N GLU A 245 1.60 -15.97 -14.26
CA GLU A 245 2.19 -16.66 -13.10
C GLU A 245 1.79 -16.01 -11.76
N MET A 246 1.64 -14.68 -11.74
CA MET A 246 1.16 -13.97 -10.54
C MET A 246 -0.31 -14.29 -10.26
N ILE A 247 -1.12 -14.32 -11.28
CA ILE A 247 -2.53 -14.69 -11.20
C ILE A 247 -2.64 -16.11 -10.65
N GLU A 248 -1.93 -17.07 -11.25
CA GLU A 248 -1.92 -18.46 -10.80
C GLU A 248 -1.45 -18.64 -9.34
N ALA A 249 -0.53 -17.77 -8.86
CA ALA A 249 -0.05 -17.83 -7.48
C ALA A 249 -1.06 -17.31 -6.46
N GLY A 250 -1.99 -16.45 -6.88
CA GLY A 250 -3.02 -15.85 -6.06
C GLY A 250 -4.43 -16.42 -6.25
N GLU A 251 -4.56 -17.50 -7.05
CA GLU A 251 -5.77 -18.27 -7.29
C GLU A 251 -5.86 -19.54 -6.46
#